data_dec2e427726c966465e8c2971a7c3a8c
#
_entry.id   dec2e427726c966465e8c2971a7c3a8c
#
_cell.length_a   1.000
_cell.length_b   1.000
_cell.length_c   1.000
_cell.angle_alpha   90.00
_cell.angle_beta   90.00
_cell.angle_gamma   90.00
#
_symmetry.space_group_name_H-M   'P 1'
#
loop_
_entity.id
_entity.type
_entity.pdbx_description
1 polymer ?
#
loop_
_entity_poly.entity_id
_entity_poly.type
_entity_poly.pdbx_seq_one_letter_code
_entity_poly.pdbx_strand_id
1 'polypeptide(L)'
;MILALALLVAAADRPVVVSALTTDQLVEQCRGKDNDPAPTFCTGYILAAFDTLSLARQICPSPTRSSNIEVMATARKYLRTRGKKATGAPSFVVRDALQRAFPCKRK
;
A
#
# COMPACT_ATOMS: atom_id res chain seq x y z
N MET A 1 7.11 -51.99 10.34
CA MET A 1 6.93 -51.03 9.25
C MET A 1 6.29 -49.76 9.80
N ILE A 2 7.06 -48.73 10.00
CA ILE A 2 6.56 -47.43 10.44
C ILE A 2 6.26 -46.65 9.19
N LEU A 3 4.97 -46.54 8.83
CA LEU A 3 4.50 -45.57 7.85
C LEU A 3 4.62 -44.19 8.49
N ALA A 4 5.70 -43.52 8.19
CA ALA A 4 5.78 -42.09 8.42
C ALA A 4 4.77 -41.42 7.50
N LEU A 5 3.58 -41.16 8.04
CA LEU A 5 2.64 -40.26 7.40
C LEU A 5 3.28 -38.88 7.50
N ALA A 6 3.99 -38.48 6.46
CA ALA A 6 4.37 -37.10 6.30
C ALA A 6 3.07 -36.32 6.11
N LEU A 7 2.56 -35.76 7.21
CA LEU A 7 1.58 -34.69 7.14
C LEU A 7 2.26 -33.54 6.43
N LEU A 8 2.11 -33.51 5.10
CA LEU A 8 2.28 -32.29 4.35
C LEU A 8 1.20 -31.34 4.88
N VAL A 9 1.56 -30.61 5.93
CA VAL A 9 0.82 -29.38 6.25
C VAL A 9 1.12 -28.45 5.09
N ALA A 10 0.29 -28.52 4.05
CA ALA A 10 0.23 -27.45 3.11
C ALA A 10 0.00 -26.17 3.94
N ALA A 11 1.01 -25.29 3.97
CA ALA A 11 0.81 -23.96 4.49
C ALA A 11 -0.36 -23.40 3.68
N ALA A 12 -1.59 -23.51 4.23
CA ALA A 12 -2.72 -22.86 3.64
C ALA A 12 -2.36 -21.38 3.61
N ASP A 13 -2.24 -20.82 2.41
CA ASP A 13 -2.11 -19.39 2.26
C ASP A 13 -3.24 -18.75 3.05
N ARG A 14 -2.88 -18.18 4.21
CA ARG A 14 -3.86 -17.49 5.01
C ARG A 14 -4.35 -16.30 4.20
N PRO A 15 -5.65 -16.17 3.98
CA PRO A 15 -6.16 -15.02 3.26
C PRO A 15 -5.76 -13.76 4.00
N VAL A 16 -5.27 -12.78 3.26
CA VAL A 16 -4.98 -11.46 3.83
C VAL A 16 -6.30 -10.79 4.16
N VAL A 17 -6.46 -10.42 5.42
CA VAL A 17 -7.65 -9.70 5.88
C VAL A 17 -7.35 -8.22 5.86
N VAL A 18 -8.13 -7.47 5.12
CA VAL A 18 -8.08 -6.00 5.05
C VAL A 18 -9.43 -5.41 5.41
N SER A 19 -9.46 -4.12 5.69
CA SER A 19 -10.70 -3.42 6.02
C SER A 19 -11.72 -3.47 4.87
N ALA A 20 -12.98 -3.21 5.21
CA ALA A 20 -14.06 -3.14 4.23
C ALA A 20 -14.05 -1.86 3.39
N LEU A 21 -13.08 -0.98 3.59
CA LEU A 21 -12.93 0.22 2.76
C LEU A 21 -12.74 -0.17 1.29
N THR A 22 -13.43 0.50 0.39
CA THR A 22 -13.28 0.27 -1.04
C THR A 22 -12.29 1.25 -1.65
N THR A 23 -11.73 0.88 -2.80
CA THR A 23 -10.83 1.78 -3.54
C THR A 23 -11.55 3.05 -3.96
N ASP A 24 -12.80 2.95 -4.40
CA ASP A 24 -13.60 4.14 -4.77
C ASP A 24 -13.79 5.10 -3.59
N GLN A 25 -14.02 4.58 -2.39
CA GLN A 25 -14.12 5.40 -1.20
C GLN A 25 -12.81 6.12 -0.88
N LEU A 26 -11.68 5.43 -1.01
CA LEU A 26 -10.38 6.06 -0.79
C LEU A 26 -10.08 7.11 -1.86
N VAL A 27 -10.38 6.82 -3.13
CA VAL A 27 -10.22 7.80 -4.22
C VAL A 27 -11.02 9.07 -3.92
N GLU A 28 -12.26 8.92 -3.44
CA GLU A 28 -13.11 10.04 -3.06
C GLU A 28 -12.51 10.84 -1.91
N GLN A 29 -12.03 10.17 -0.87
CA GLN A 29 -11.41 10.82 0.28
C GLN A 29 -10.08 11.51 -0.07
N CYS A 30 -9.42 11.05 -1.13
CA CYS A 30 -8.13 11.59 -1.57
C CYS A 30 -8.26 12.67 -2.64
N ARG A 31 -9.46 13.14 -2.95
CA ARG A 31 -9.65 14.28 -3.85
C ARG A 31 -8.98 15.52 -3.27
N GLY A 32 -8.45 16.35 -4.14
CA GLY A 32 -7.78 17.58 -3.76
C GLY A 32 -6.45 17.71 -4.47
N LYS A 33 -5.66 18.67 -4.02
CA LYS A 33 -4.32 18.90 -4.59
C LYS A 33 -3.38 17.78 -4.19
N ASP A 34 -2.56 17.34 -5.12
CA ASP A 34 -1.63 16.24 -4.90
C ASP A 34 -0.71 16.47 -3.70
N ASN A 35 -0.28 17.71 -3.50
CA ASN A 35 0.67 18.10 -2.45
C ASN A 35 0.00 18.65 -1.19
N ASP A 36 -1.29 18.42 -0.99
CA ASP A 36 -1.99 18.94 0.18
C ASP A 36 -1.61 18.12 1.43
N PRO A 37 -0.96 18.75 2.45
CA PRO A 37 -0.56 18.08 3.68
C PRO A 37 -1.66 18.08 4.75
N ALA A 38 -2.88 18.53 4.45
CA ALA A 38 -3.93 18.64 5.44
C ALA A 38 -4.19 17.29 6.15
N PRO A 39 -4.40 17.29 7.48
CA PRO A 39 -4.59 16.07 8.26
C PRO A 39 -6.00 15.48 8.04
N THR A 40 -6.21 14.91 6.87
CA THR A 40 -7.46 14.27 6.48
C THR A 40 -7.35 12.75 6.60
N PHE A 41 -8.48 12.06 6.41
CA PHE A 41 -8.48 10.61 6.32
C PHE A 41 -7.51 10.10 5.25
N CYS A 42 -7.50 10.74 4.08
CA CYS A 42 -6.58 10.38 3.00
C CYS A 42 -5.12 10.45 3.46
N THR A 43 -4.72 11.55 4.09
CA THR A 43 -3.36 11.73 4.59
C THR A 43 -2.98 10.65 5.59
N GLY A 44 -3.84 10.40 6.57
CA GLY A 44 -3.60 9.37 7.59
C GLY A 44 -3.46 7.99 6.98
N TYR A 45 -4.34 7.64 6.06
CA TYR A 45 -4.33 6.33 5.42
C TYR A 45 -3.04 6.09 4.63
N ILE A 46 -2.65 7.05 3.80
CA ILE A 46 -1.46 6.93 2.95
C ILE A 46 -0.18 6.94 3.77
N LEU A 47 -0.06 7.84 4.74
CA LEU A 47 1.14 7.89 5.56
C LEU A 47 1.28 6.66 6.46
N ALA A 48 0.18 6.12 6.98
CA ALA A 48 0.22 4.88 7.74
C ALA A 48 0.65 3.69 6.84
N ALA A 49 0.16 3.63 5.63
CA ALA A 49 0.59 2.62 4.66
C ALA A 49 2.09 2.77 4.33
N PHE A 50 2.54 3.99 4.11
CA PHE A 50 3.95 4.29 3.87
C PHE A 50 4.82 3.82 5.04
N ASP A 51 4.47 4.16 6.24
CA ASP A 51 5.23 3.76 7.43
C ASP A 51 5.26 2.24 7.59
N THR A 52 4.12 1.60 7.45
CA THR A 52 4.01 0.15 7.59
C THR A 52 4.83 -0.59 6.54
N LEU A 53 4.76 -0.15 5.30
CA LEU A 53 5.53 -0.75 4.20
C LEU A 53 7.03 -0.52 4.39
N SER A 54 7.43 0.66 4.88
CA SER A 54 8.83 0.97 5.20
C SER A 54 9.35 0.08 6.31
N LEU A 55 8.60 -0.07 7.38
CA LEU A 55 8.97 -0.94 8.52
C LEU A 55 9.08 -2.40 8.08
N ALA A 56 8.21 -2.85 7.19
CA ALA A 56 8.23 -4.19 6.64
C ALA A 56 9.26 -4.37 5.50
N ARG A 57 10.00 -3.34 5.16
CA ARG A 57 10.98 -3.33 4.07
C ARG A 57 10.41 -3.72 2.71
N GLN A 58 9.14 -3.43 2.50
CA GLN A 58 8.48 -3.61 1.20
C GLN A 58 8.67 -2.40 0.29
N ILE A 59 9.02 -1.26 0.86
CA ILE A 59 9.49 -0.08 0.15
C ILE A 59 10.77 0.41 0.81
N CYS A 60 11.60 1.11 0.04
CA CYS A 60 12.89 1.59 0.50
C CYS A 60 13.06 3.08 0.18
N PRO A 61 12.28 3.95 0.86
CA PRO A 61 12.36 5.39 0.60
C PRO A 61 13.70 5.96 1.04
N SER A 62 14.20 6.92 0.28
CA SER A 62 15.38 7.67 0.67
C SER A 62 14.96 8.88 1.51
N PRO A 63 15.73 9.27 2.54
CA PRO A 63 15.37 10.40 3.39
C PRO A 63 15.21 11.73 2.64
N THR A 64 15.88 11.88 1.50
CA THR A 64 15.86 13.11 0.71
C THR A 64 14.66 13.22 -0.24
N ARG A 65 13.90 12.12 -0.44
CA ARG A 65 12.79 12.06 -1.40
C ARG A 65 11.50 11.52 -0.79
N SER A 66 11.38 11.57 0.51
CA SER A 66 10.28 10.92 1.22
C SER A 66 9.57 11.88 2.17
N SER A 67 9.49 13.15 1.81
CA SER A 67 8.68 14.11 2.56
C SER A 67 7.20 13.69 2.49
N ASN A 68 6.43 14.07 3.49
CA ASN A 68 4.99 13.80 3.50
C ASN A 68 4.31 14.32 2.22
N ILE A 69 4.74 15.48 1.74
CA ILE A 69 4.20 16.07 0.51
C ILE A 69 4.48 15.17 -0.70
N GLU A 70 5.71 14.67 -0.83
CA GLU A 70 6.08 13.79 -1.94
C GLU A 70 5.34 12.45 -1.88
N VAL A 71 5.23 11.86 -0.69
CA VAL A 71 4.50 10.61 -0.49
C VAL A 71 3.03 10.79 -0.86
N MET A 72 2.41 11.87 -0.39
CA MET A 72 1.00 12.17 -0.68
C MET A 72 0.77 12.45 -2.16
N ALA A 73 1.64 13.24 -2.79
CA ALA A 73 1.52 13.56 -4.21
C ALA A 73 1.58 12.29 -5.07
N THR A 74 2.52 11.42 -4.78
CA THR A 74 2.69 10.14 -5.47
C THR A 74 1.45 9.26 -5.36
N ALA A 75 0.96 9.09 -4.14
CA ALA A 75 -0.19 8.21 -3.89
C ALA A 75 -1.48 8.78 -4.47
N ARG A 76 -1.73 10.08 -4.32
CA ARG A 76 -2.93 10.73 -4.88
C ARG A 76 -2.96 10.66 -6.39
N LYS A 77 -1.82 10.93 -7.04
CA LYS A 77 -1.72 10.82 -8.50
C LYS A 77 -2.04 9.41 -8.98
N TYR A 78 -1.49 8.40 -8.32
CA TYR A 78 -1.74 7.02 -8.68
C TYR A 78 -3.20 6.63 -8.49
N LEU A 79 -3.80 7.02 -7.37
CA LEU A 79 -5.23 6.78 -7.10
C LEU A 79 -6.12 7.45 -8.15
N ARG A 80 -5.81 8.68 -8.53
CA ARG A 80 -6.58 9.43 -9.51
C ARG A 80 -6.50 8.79 -10.90
N THR A 81 -5.35 8.30 -11.29
CA THR A 81 -5.12 7.77 -12.64
C THR A 81 -5.46 6.29 -12.76
N ARG A 82 -5.31 5.51 -11.70
CA ARG A 82 -5.48 4.07 -11.73
C ARG A 82 -6.53 3.51 -10.78
N GLY A 83 -6.98 4.30 -9.82
CA GLY A 83 -7.91 3.83 -8.79
C GLY A 83 -9.23 3.33 -9.38
N LYS A 84 -9.75 3.95 -10.42
CA LYS A 84 -11.00 3.54 -11.07
C LYS A 84 -10.90 2.20 -11.79
N LYS A 85 -9.72 1.80 -12.20
CA LYS A 85 -9.46 0.54 -12.91
C LYS A 85 -8.94 -0.56 -11.97
N ALA A 86 -8.59 -0.19 -10.75
CA ALA A 86 -8.03 -1.13 -9.81
C ALA A 86 -9.14 -1.99 -9.22
N THR A 87 -8.92 -3.28 -9.23
CA THR A 87 -9.76 -4.26 -8.53
C THR A 87 -9.10 -4.60 -7.20
N GLY A 88 -9.91 -4.72 -6.16
CA GLY A 88 -9.45 -5.11 -4.85
C GLY A 88 -9.48 -3.98 -3.83
N ALA A 89 -8.89 -4.25 -2.67
CA ALA A 89 -8.88 -3.33 -1.56
C ALA A 89 -7.92 -2.16 -1.79
N PRO A 90 -8.22 -0.97 -1.26
CA PRO A 90 -7.38 0.21 -1.49
C PRO A 90 -5.96 0.06 -0.95
N SER A 91 -5.75 -0.74 0.08
CA SER A 91 -4.40 -1.00 0.61
C SER A 91 -3.48 -1.66 -0.42
N PHE A 92 -4.00 -2.51 -1.29
CA PHE A 92 -3.21 -3.09 -2.38
C PHE A 92 -2.86 -2.05 -3.44
N VAL A 93 -3.79 -1.16 -3.75
CA VAL A 93 -3.57 -0.08 -4.72
C VAL A 93 -2.53 0.91 -4.20
N VAL A 94 -2.64 1.31 -2.94
CA VAL A 94 -1.67 2.21 -2.30
C VAL A 94 -0.30 1.54 -2.21
N ARG A 95 -0.26 0.26 -1.85
CA ARG A 95 1.00 -0.51 -1.85
C ARG A 95 1.67 -0.48 -3.23
N ASP A 96 0.91 -0.73 -4.29
CA ASP A 96 1.46 -0.71 -5.65
C ASP A 96 2.01 0.67 -6.01
N ALA A 97 1.31 1.73 -5.64
CA ALA A 97 1.76 3.11 -5.84
C ALA A 97 3.10 3.37 -5.13
N LEU A 98 3.19 2.99 -3.88
CA LEU A 98 4.37 3.25 -3.06
C LEU A 98 5.55 2.36 -3.44
N GLN A 99 5.31 1.12 -3.84
CA GLN A 99 6.37 0.24 -4.35
C GLN A 99 6.96 0.74 -5.66
N ARG A 100 6.15 1.33 -6.53
CA ARG A 100 6.63 1.93 -7.78
C ARG A 100 7.45 3.19 -7.54
N ALA A 101 7.06 4.00 -6.56
CA ALA A 101 7.73 5.26 -6.24
C ALA A 101 8.99 5.07 -5.39
N PHE A 102 8.99 4.09 -4.52
CA PHE A 102 10.05 3.84 -3.54
C PHE A 102 10.54 2.40 -3.60
N PRO A 103 11.01 1.93 -4.76
CA PRO A 103 11.40 0.53 -4.91
C PRO A 103 12.62 0.21 -4.07
N CYS A 104 12.67 -1.01 -3.54
CA CYS A 104 13.88 -1.56 -2.98
C CYS A 104 14.77 -2.06 -4.13
N LYS A 105 16.01 -1.65 -4.14
CA LYS A 105 16.96 -2.11 -5.17
C LYS A 105 17.25 -3.58 -4.99
N ARG A 106 17.07 -4.35 -6.03
CA ARG A 106 17.60 -5.71 -6.08
C ARG A 106 19.12 -5.65 -6.21
N LYS A 107 19.78 -6.36 -5.34
CA LYS A 107 21.18 -6.62 -5.54
C LYS A 107 21.40 -7.57 -6.72
#